data_3df5dc42fc4ff4899dd2662f6592e135
#
_entry.id   3df5dc42fc4ff4899dd2662f6592e135
#
_cell.length_a   1.000
_cell.length_b   1.000
_cell.length_c   1.000
_cell.angle_alpha   90.00
_cell.angle_beta   90.00
_cell.angle_gamma   90.00
#
_symmetry.space_group_name_H-M   'P 1'
#
loop_
_entity.id
_entity.type
_entity.pdbx_description
1 polymer ?
#
loop_
_entity_poly.entity_id
_entity_poly.type
_entity_poly.pdbx_seq_one_letter_code
_entity_poly.pdbx_strand_id
1 'polypeptide(L)'
;MKVYVVITSYQHGLGEAVEVDAEVFDTRYKAIKAMERKGLNTLEIYKHSLDCYDFQISVSDSFYHISDNEGETWDNFDIVEQEIK
;
A
#
# COMPACT_ATOMS: atom_id res chain seq x y z
N MET A 1 -25.33 -3.45 1.40
CA MET A 1 -24.45 -2.76 0.45
C MET A 1 -23.00 -2.96 0.86
N LYS A 2 -22.18 -3.36 -0.08
CA LYS A 2 -20.77 -3.57 0.21
C LYS A 2 -19.92 -2.42 -0.31
N VAL A 3 -18.93 -2.04 0.48
CA VAL A 3 -17.90 -1.10 0.05
C VAL A 3 -16.54 -1.75 0.20
N TYR A 4 -15.55 -1.20 -0.45
CA TYR A 4 -14.19 -1.71 -0.46
C TYR A 4 -13.25 -0.61 0.00
N VAL A 5 -12.51 -0.87 1.06
CA VAL A 5 -11.65 0.13 1.68
C VAL A 5 -10.21 -0.21 1.38
N VAL A 6 -9.51 0.72 0.74
CA VAL A 6 -8.06 0.60 0.56
C VAL A 6 -7.41 1.24 1.78
N ILE A 7 -6.78 0.43 2.59
CA ILE A 7 -6.07 0.89 3.78
C ILE A 7 -4.60 1.00 3.43
N THR A 8 -4.05 2.20 3.56
CA THR A 8 -2.64 2.47 3.35
C THR A 8 -1.98 2.64 4.70
N SER A 9 -0.92 1.89 4.94
CA SER A 9 -0.09 2.08 6.13
C SER A 9 1.37 2.12 5.71
N TYR A 10 2.15 2.94 6.37
CA TYR A 10 3.57 3.05 6.02
C TYR A 10 4.40 3.55 7.20
N GLN A 11 5.66 3.20 7.16
CA GLN A 11 6.68 3.71 8.07
C GLN A 11 7.92 4.00 7.23
N HIS A 12 8.41 5.22 7.29
CA HIS A 12 9.58 5.64 6.51
C HIS A 12 10.74 5.95 7.42
N GLY A 13 11.43 4.89 7.84
CA GLY A 13 12.60 4.99 8.69
C GLY A 13 12.39 4.35 10.06
N LEU A 14 13.46 3.84 10.63
CA LEU A 14 13.45 3.22 11.94
C LEU A 14 13.09 4.25 13.02
N GLY A 15 12.10 3.92 13.83
CA GLY A 15 11.66 4.79 14.92
C GLY A 15 10.64 5.85 14.50
N GLU A 16 10.31 5.95 13.20
CA GLU A 16 9.28 6.87 12.74
C GLU A 16 7.90 6.32 13.06
N ALA A 17 6.94 7.23 13.22
CA ALA A 17 5.56 6.83 13.47
C ALA A 17 4.97 6.12 12.26
N VAL A 18 4.11 5.13 12.52
CA VAL A 18 3.33 4.48 11.46
C VAL A 18 2.17 5.39 11.10
N GLU A 19 2.05 5.72 9.82
CA GLU A 19 0.94 6.50 9.31
C GLU A 19 -0.08 5.55 8.69
N VAL A 20 -1.36 5.86 8.87
CA VAL A 20 -2.45 5.06 8.31
C VAL A 20 -3.46 5.97 7.64
N ASP A 21 -3.89 5.57 6.46
CA ASP A 21 -4.93 6.28 5.70
C ASP A 21 -5.90 5.27 5.11
N ALA A 22 -7.11 5.71 4.79
CA ALA A 22 -8.13 4.84 4.24
C ALA A 22 -8.95 5.57 3.20
N GLU A 23 -9.29 4.88 2.11
CA GLU A 23 -10.12 5.41 1.04
C GLU A 23 -11.18 4.39 0.67
N VAL A 24 -12.41 4.84 0.52
CA VAL A 24 -13.57 3.96 0.32
C VAL A 24 -14.01 3.97 -1.14
N PHE A 25 -14.29 2.80 -1.67
CA PHE A 25 -14.75 2.62 -3.05
C PHE A 25 -16.03 1.79 -3.07
N ASP A 26 -16.87 2.04 -4.04
CA ASP A 26 -18.15 1.33 -4.20
C ASP A 26 -18.02 0.00 -4.93
N THR A 27 -16.91 -0.25 -5.62
CA THR A 27 -16.64 -1.52 -6.28
C THR A 27 -15.23 -2.01 -5.98
N ARG A 28 -15.06 -3.34 -6.00
CA ARG A 28 -13.75 -3.95 -5.84
C ARG A 28 -12.79 -3.55 -6.95
N TYR A 29 -13.29 -3.44 -8.17
CA TYR A 29 -12.49 -3.03 -9.32
C TYR A 29 -11.85 -1.65 -9.10
N LYS A 30 -12.64 -0.69 -8.65
CA LYS A 30 -12.12 0.66 -8.36
C LYS A 30 -11.09 0.65 -7.25
N ALA A 31 -11.31 -0.16 -6.21
CA ALA A 31 -10.36 -0.30 -5.12
C ALA A 31 -9.04 -0.91 -5.60
N ILE A 32 -9.11 -1.97 -6.41
CA ILE A 32 -7.91 -2.62 -6.96
C ILE A 32 -7.13 -1.63 -7.83
N LYS A 33 -7.81 -0.89 -8.70
CA LYS A 33 -7.15 0.10 -9.56
C LYS A 33 -6.49 1.21 -8.77
N ALA A 34 -7.14 1.68 -7.72
CA ALA A 34 -6.57 2.70 -6.83
C ALA A 34 -5.34 2.15 -6.09
N MET A 35 -5.42 0.93 -5.59
CA MET A 35 -4.30 0.28 -4.90
C MET A 35 -3.11 0.09 -5.84
N GLU A 36 -3.35 -0.40 -7.06
CA GLU A 36 -2.29 -0.57 -8.05
C GLU A 36 -1.61 0.74 -8.39
N ARG A 37 -2.38 1.81 -8.60
CA ARG A 37 -1.84 3.13 -8.91
C ARG A 37 -0.98 3.66 -7.76
N LYS A 38 -1.47 3.54 -6.53
CA LYS A 38 -0.73 3.96 -5.35
C LYS A 38 0.56 3.14 -5.18
N GLY A 39 0.46 1.83 -5.39
CA GLY A 39 1.61 0.94 -5.32
C GLY A 39 2.67 1.27 -6.36
N LEU A 40 2.27 1.53 -7.61
CA LEU A 40 3.20 1.90 -8.67
C LEU A 40 3.88 3.25 -8.39
N ASN A 41 3.14 4.23 -7.89
CA ASN A 41 3.71 5.52 -7.51
C ASN A 41 4.73 5.35 -6.38
N THR A 42 4.41 4.54 -5.39
CA THR A 42 5.31 4.25 -4.28
C THR A 42 6.56 3.52 -4.76
N LEU A 43 6.39 2.57 -5.68
CA LEU A 43 7.51 1.83 -6.27
C LEU A 43 8.48 2.78 -6.99
N GLU A 44 7.96 3.77 -7.73
CA GLU A 44 8.80 4.76 -8.39
C GLU A 44 9.59 5.59 -7.37
N ILE A 45 8.97 5.95 -6.25
CA ILE A 45 9.66 6.66 -5.17
C ILE A 45 10.80 5.81 -4.61
N TYR A 46 10.57 4.51 -4.38
CA TYR A 46 11.61 3.60 -3.90
C TYR A 46 12.77 3.50 -4.89
N LYS A 47 12.47 3.40 -6.18
CA LYS A 47 13.50 3.30 -7.22
C LYS A 47 14.38 4.52 -7.29
N HIS A 48 13.83 5.70 -7.00
CA HIS A 48 14.58 6.96 -7.09
C HIS A 48 15.27 7.36 -5.78
N SER A 49 14.64 7.02 -4.64
CA SER A 49 15.13 7.45 -3.33
C SER A 49 16.12 6.49 -2.70
N LEU A 50 15.92 5.20 -2.93
CA LEU A 50 16.83 4.18 -2.46
C LEU A 50 17.75 3.85 -3.63
N ASP A 51 18.96 4.22 -3.50
CA ASP A 51 20.02 3.98 -4.48
C ASP A 51 20.21 2.48 -4.71
N CYS A 52 19.12 1.71 -4.72
CA CYS A 52 19.22 0.30 -4.59
C CYS A 52 18.11 -0.45 -5.22
N TYR A 53 18.51 -1.41 -5.84
CA TYR A 53 17.79 -2.59 -6.16
C TYR A 53 17.41 -3.41 -4.92
N ASP A 54 17.61 -2.84 -3.70
CA ASP A 54 17.45 -3.55 -2.45
C ASP A 54 16.09 -3.26 -1.80
N PHE A 55 15.03 -3.59 -2.52
CA PHE A 55 13.70 -3.55 -1.94
C PHE A 55 12.92 -4.79 -2.36
N GLN A 56 11.91 -5.14 -1.58
CA GLN A 56 11.07 -6.31 -1.81
C GLN A 56 9.64 -5.89 -2.09
N ILE A 57 9.01 -6.57 -3.02
CA ILE A 57 7.61 -6.33 -3.37
C ILE A 57 6.83 -7.63 -3.24
N SER A 58 5.65 -7.55 -2.61
CA SER A 58 4.68 -8.63 -2.61
C SER A 58 3.34 -8.05 -3.05
N VAL A 59 2.76 -8.63 -4.07
CA VAL A 59 1.53 -8.11 -4.69
C VAL A 59 0.53 -9.23 -4.89
N SER A 60 -0.73 -8.96 -4.54
CA SER A 60 -1.86 -9.79 -4.91
C SER A 60 -3.02 -8.88 -5.28
N ASP A 61 -4.19 -9.45 -5.58
CA ASP A 61 -5.38 -8.65 -5.88
C ASP A 61 -6.03 -8.04 -4.63
N SER A 62 -5.52 -8.36 -3.44
CA SER A 62 -6.04 -7.81 -2.19
C SER A 62 -4.98 -7.04 -1.38
N PHE A 63 -3.71 -7.07 -1.78
CA PHE A 63 -2.68 -6.30 -1.09
C PHE A 63 -1.53 -5.92 -2.03
N TYR A 64 -0.79 -4.91 -1.61
CA TYR A 64 0.43 -4.47 -2.27
C TYR A 64 1.38 -4.02 -1.16
N HIS A 65 2.53 -4.66 -1.07
CA HIS A 65 3.49 -4.38 0.00
C HIS A 65 4.87 -4.15 -0.59
N ILE A 66 5.52 -3.06 -0.18
CA ILE A 66 6.88 -2.72 -0.58
C ILE A 66 7.68 -2.44 0.69
N SER A 67 8.86 -3.00 0.78
CA SER A 67 9.75 -2.73 1.91
C SER A 67 11.19 -2.71 1.45
N ASP A 68 12.04 -2.00 2.21
CA ASP A 68 13.48 -2.13 2.03
C ASP A 68 13.94 -3.50 2.59
N ASN A 69 15.19 -3.86 2.36
CA ASN A 69 15.70 -5.16 2.80
C ASN A 69 15.89 -5.25 4.31
N GLU A 70 15.96 -4.13 4.99
CA GLU A 70 16.16 -4.08 6.44
C GLU A 70 14.83 -3.99 7.20
N GLY A 71 13.74 -3.74 6.48
CA GLY A 71 12.42 -3.61 7.09
C GLY A 71 12.19 -2.31 7.83
N GLU A 72 13.07 -1.33 7.67
CA GLU A 72 12.96 -0.04 8.35
C GLU A 72 12.00 0.91 7.65
N THR A 73 11.89 0.77 6.33
CA THR A 73 10.97 1.55 5.51
C THR A 73 10.05 0.60 4.76
N TRP A 74 8.75 0.82 4.90
CA TRP A 74 7.78 -0.03 4.22
C TRP A 74 6.50 0.75 3.93
N ASP A 75 5.80 0.30 2.88
CA ASP A 75 4.47 0.77 2.51
C ASP A 75 3.60 -0.44 2.27
N ASN A 76 2.40 -0.42 2.80
CA ASN A 76 1.46 -1.52 2.68
C ASN A 76 0.09 -1.00 2.29
N PHE A 77 -0.52 -1.64 1.31
CA PHE A 77 -1.86 -1.33 0.83
C PHE A 77 -2.70 -2.59 0.91
N ASP A 78 -3.82 -2.53 1.61
CA ASP A 78 -4.75 -3.66 1.74
C ASP A 78 -6.13 -3.24 1.29
N ILE A 79 -6.88 -4.19 0.72
CA ILE A 79 -8.29 -4.00 0.41
C ILE A 79 -9.11 -4.80 1.41
N VAL A 80 -10.01 -4.13 2.10
CA VAL A 80 -10.93 -4.75 3.05
C VAL A 80 -12.35 -4.57 2.54
N GLU A 81 -13.11 -5.65 2.47
CA GLU A 81 -14.52 -5.62 2.12
C GLU A 81 -15.32 -5.31 3.38
N GLN A 82 -16.20 -4.32 3.30
CA GLN A 82 -16.99 -3.88 4.44
C GLN A 82 -18.47 -3.89 4.05
N GLU A 83 -19.29 -4.53 4.88
CA GLU A 83 -20.73 -4.49 4.70
C GLU A 83 -21.30 -3.27 5.40
N ILE A 84 -22.10 -2.49 4.69
CA ILE A 84 -22.80 -1.33 5.25
C ILE A 84 -24.27 -1.69 5.36
N LYS A 85 -24.81 -1.57 6.55
CA LYS A 85 -26.23 -1.82 6.80
C LYS A 85 -27.05 -0.56 6.68
#